data_6a86492735f5e3f362c3d7a89987c3e6
#
_entry.id   6a86492735f5e3f362c3d7a89987c3e6
#
_cell.length_a   1.000
_cell.length_b   1.000
_cell.length_c   1.000
_cell.angle_alpha   90.00
_cell.angle_beta   90.00
_cell.angle_gamma   90.00
#
_symmetry.space_group_name_H-M   'P 1'
#
loop_
_entity.id
_entity.type
_entity.pdbx_description
1 polymer ?
#
loop_
_entity_poly.entity_id
_entity_poly.type
_entity_poly.pdbx_seq_one_letter_code
_entity_poly.pdbx_strand_id
1 'polypeptide(L)'
;NKASERKHALCMVSGEIDVFVKKHPQSIIPKNGKAKLISCNDPNGFVWRGRFTDKWQASTVGYIASQKAHNALRWLISEQGIQERVGTESHAKKVFLCWNPAGKTLPRPMRRMRNADAEPLQKPSDYKEQLKSTLLSFRKDHQLQDTDCAILASFDAATTGRLAVTYYNEITLKTFLERMQDWDAHCCWHMGANGIEAPDLLQIVDCAFGRQVKEHKRVKKGKKDWEEKEINKLETDEQIQRRYLQNLLNCKVNGGIFPRDILKALTQRASSPQAFDEANWRKIVHAACAALQKYRYDTKQGGNEMAWELDTKNRSFQYGRLLATMEWAEEAYYKRKYAGEKEEEARQTNAIRYIYDFRQRPFSTTERINCLLKHAYLDRIDKWQANRYNQLVGEILSILREFPENELNQPLEDLYLMGYELQRNAFFTKKDTTNHTEEE
;
A
#
# COMPACT_ATOMS: atom_id res chain seq x y z
N ASN A 1 26.27 -33.55 -41.37
CA ASN A 1 26.74 -32.30 -40.75
C ASN A 1 26.37 -31.12 -41.63
N LYS A 2 25.10 -30.63 -41.57
CA LYS A 2 24.75 -29.32 -42.12
C LYS A 2 25.24 -28.26 -41.10
N ALA A 3 26.46 -27.74 -41.30
CA ALA A 3 26.88 -26.50 -40.73
C ALA A 3 25.87 -25.45 -41.23
N SER A 4 24.95 -25.02 -40.36
CA SER A 4 24.02 -23.95 -40.65
C SER A 4 24.88 -22.71 -40.95
N GLU A 5 24.84 -22.18 -42.18
CA GLU A 5 25.46 -20.96 -42.58
C GLU A 5 25.11 -19.88 -41.53
N ARG A 6 26.10 -19.51 -40.74
CA ARG A 6 25.95 -18.44 -39.73
C ARG A 6 25.86 -17.13 -40.51
N LYS A 7 24.65 -16.60 -40.67
CA LYS A 7 24.47 -15.32 -41.34
C LYS A 7 24.99 -14.19 -40.46
N HIS A 8 25.85 -13.35 -40.99
CA HIS A 8 26.32 -12.12 -40.37
C HIS A 8 25.41 -10.97 -40.79
N ALA A 9 25.10 -10.08 -39.86
CA ALA A 9 24.35 -8.88 -40.14
C ALA A 9 24.71 -7.80 -39.11
N LEU A 10 24.38 -6.54 -39.42
CA LEU A 10 24.53 -5.43 -38.51
C LEU A 10 23.64 -5.65 -37.27
N CYS A 11 24.26 -5.73 -36.11
CA CYS A 11 23.53 -5.85 -34.83
C CYS A 11 22.92 -4.52 -34.45
N MET A 12 21.59 -4.45 -34.26
CA MET A 12 20.86 -3.24 -33.88
C MET A 12 21.23 -2.73 -32.47
N VAL A 13 21.85 -3.57 -31.64
CA VAL A 13 22.23 -3.24 -30.27
C VAL A 13 23.66 -2.72 -30.17
N SER A 14 24.62 -3.39 -30.83
CA SER A 14 26.04 -3.01 -30.75
C SER A 14 26.50 -2.12 -31.90
N GLY A 15 25.77 -2.05 -33.01
CA GLY A 15 26.21 -1.34 -34.23
C GLY A 15 27.30 -2.08 -35.00
N GLU A 16 27.68 -3.31 -34.63
CA GLU A 16 28.72 -4.10 -35.25
C GLU A 16 28.15 -5.24 -36.08
N ILE A 17 28.95 -5.76 -37.03
CA ILE A 17 28.59 -6.95 -37.79
C ILE A 17 28.87 -8.19 -36.92
N ASP A 18 27.82 -8.93 -36.60
CA ASP A 18 27.90 -10.12 -35.75
C ASP A 18 27.01 -11.23 -36.31
N VAL A 19 27.21 -12.43 -35.80
CA VAL A 19 26.29 -13.57 -36.07
C VAL A 19 24.94 -13.27 -35.45
N PHE A 20 23.92 -13.06 -36.27
CA PHE A 20 22.59 -12.78 -35.73
C PHE A 20 21.83 -14.03 -35.31
N VAL A 21 20.94 -13.87 -34.33
CA VAL A 21 20.17 -14.96 -33.72
C VAL A 21 18.78 -15.05 -34.35
N LYS A 22 18.45 -16.19 -34.94
CA LYS A 22 17.09 -16.49 -35.42
C LYS A 22 16.12 -16.87 -34.29
N LYS A 23 16.65 -17.47 -33.21
CA LYS A 23 15.88 -17.91 -32.04
C LYS A 23 16.53 -17.34 -30.77
N HIS A 24 15.94 -16.31 -30.22
CA HIS A 24 16.37 -15.73 -28.95
C HIS A 24 16.03 -16.60 -27.75
N PRO A 25 16.72 -16.43 -26.61
CA PRO A 25 16.39 -17.14 -25.36
C PRO A 25 14.92 -16.99 -24.98
N GLN A 26 14.38 -18.05 -24.40
CA GLN A 26 13.00 -18.14 -23.94
C GLN A 26 12.96 -18.46 -22.44
N SER A 27 11.77 -18.45 -21.82
CA SER A 27 11.61 -18.77 -20.40
C SER A 27 12.43 -17.84 -19.50
N ILE A 28 12.37 -16.52 -19.79
CA ILE A 28 13.10 -15.49 -19.04
C ILE A 28 12.53 -15.35 -17.64
N ILE A 29 11.21 -15.31 -17.52
CA ILE A 29 10.52 -15.42 -16.25
C ILE A 29 10.36 -16.92 -15.96
N PRO A 30 10.94 -17.44 -14.86
CA PRO A 30 10.82 -18.85 -14.50
C PRO A 30 9.35 -19.27 -14.41
N LYS A 31 9.04 -20.51 -14.85
CA LYS A 31 7.69 -21.10 -14.85
C LYS A 31 6.66 -20.47 -15.82
N ASN A 32 7.07 -19.50 -16.65
CA ASN A 32 6.15 -18.83 -17.58
C ASN A 32 6.26 -19.30 -19.03
N GLY A 33 6.37 -20.61 -19.20
CA GLY A 33 6.36 -21.24 -20.51
C GLY A 33 7.52 -20.80 -21.41
N LYS A 34 7.28 -20.73 -22.71
CA LYS A 34 8.28 -20.41 -23.74
C LYS A 34 8.27 -18.94 -24.16
N ALA A 35 7.84 -18.04 -23.28
CA ALA A 35 7.75 -16.61 -23.56
C ALA A 35 9.12 -16.03 -23.94
N LYS A 36 9.15 -15.23 -25.01
CA LYS A 36 10.35 -14.58 -25.56
C LYS A 36 10.20 -13.08 -25.52
N LEU A 37 11.28 -12.38 -25.16
CA LEU A 37 11.34 -10.93 -25.24
C LEU A 37 11.51 -10.44 -26.69
N ILE A 38 12.37 -11.11 -27.46
CA ILE A 38 12.62 -10.81 -28.86
C ILE A 38 12.14 -11.99 -29.70
N SER A 39 11.24 -11.71 -30.65
CA SER A 39 10.71 -12.73 -31.56
C SER A 39 10.34 -12.09 -32.89
N CYS A 40 10.81 -12.68 -33.97
CA CYS A 40 10.47 -12.30 -35.34
C CYS A 40 9.96 -13.52 -36.11
N ASN A 41 8.79 -14.03 -35.73
CA ASN A 41 8.18 -15.21 -36.32
C ASN A 41 6.80 -14.92 -36.94
N ASP A 42 6.55 -13.69 -37.34
CA ASP A 42 5.30 -13.31 -38.01
C ASP A 42 5.24 -13.85 -39.44
N PRO A 43 4.42 -14.88 -39.73
CA PRO A 43 4.29 -15.46 -41.06
C PRO A 43 3.51 -14.56 -42.02
N ASN A 44 2.69 -13.63 -41.49
CA ASN A 44 1.82 -12.76 -42.27
C ASN A 44 2.50 -11.47 -42.72
N GLY A 45 3.65 -11.16 -42.12
CA GLY A 45 4.48 -10.01 -42.50
C GLY A 45 4.03 -8.67 -41.96
N PHE A 46 3.09 -8.57 -41.02
CA PHE A 46 2.63 -7.30 -40.43
C PHE A 46 3.75 -6.52 -39.72
N VAL A 47 4.76 -7.23 -39.18
CA VAL A 47 5.86 -6.62 -38.43
C VAL A 47 6.98 -6.11 -39.35
N TRP A 48 7.14 -6.63 -40.54
CA TRP A 48 8.33 -6.38 -41.36
C TRP A 48 8.07 -5.93 -42.80
N ARG A 49 6.93 -6.28 -43.43
CA ARG A 49 6.58 -5.88 -44.78
C ARG A 49 6.49 -4.33 -44.89
N GLY A 50 6.93 -3.81 -45.99
CA GLY A 50 6.98 -2.36 -46.24
C GLY A 50 8.27 -1.67 -45.75
N ARG A 51 9.01 -2.33 -44.82
CA ARG A 51 10.31 -1.84 -44.32
C ARG A 51 11.46 -2.77 -44.68
N PHE A 52 11.22 -4.04 -44.71
CA PHE A 52 12.23 -5.09 -44.88
C PHE A 52 11.78 -6.12 -45.94
N THR A 53 12.75 -6.77 -46.55
CA THR A 53 12.54 -7.87 -47.51
C THR A 53 12.41 -9.22 -46.82
N ASP A 54 12.98 -9.37 -45.60
CA ASP A 54 12.95 -10.60 -44.81
C ASP A 54 12.56 -10.25 -43.37
N LYS A 55 11.75 -11.12 -42.75
CA LYS A 55 11.31 -11.00 -41.37
C LYS A 55 12.44 -10.87 -40.36
N TRP A 56 13.59 -11.45 -40.63
CA TRP A 56 14.75 -11.42 -39.73
C TRP A 56 15.41 -10.06 -39.66
N GLN A 57 15.21 -9.21 -40.63
CA GLN A 57 15.75 -7.85 -40.65
C GLN A 57 15.07 -6.95 -39.63
N ALA A 58 13.84 -7.29 -39.23
CA ALA A 58 13.10 -6.51 -38.22
C ALA A 58 13.65 -6.67 -36.79
N SER A 59 14.49 -7.67 -36.51
CA SER A 59 15.09 -7.89 -35.18
C SER A 59 16.49 -8.49 -35.30
N THR A 60 17.39 -7.80 -35.97
CA THR A 60 18.77 -8.24 -36.14
C THR A 60 19.58 -7.94 -34.87
N VAL A 61 19.71 -8.92 -33.98
CA VAL A 61 20.48 -8.82 -32.74
C VAL A 61 21.57 -9.90 -32.75
N GLY A 62 22.81 -9.48 -32.53
CA GLY A 62 23.95 -10.36 -32.48
C GLY A 62 23.86 -11.39 -31.35
N TYR A 63 24.51 -12.54 -31.55
CA TYR A 63 24.47 -13.62 -30.59
C TYR A 63 24.96 -13.22 -29.19
N ILE A 64 26.12 -12.56 -29.14
CA ILE A 64 26.74 -12.13 -27.88
C ILE A 64 25.84 -11.11 -27.15
N ALA A 65 25.35 -10.09 -27.85
CA ALA A 65 24.46 -9.09 -27.28
C ALA A 65 23.17 -9.73 -26.76
N SER A 66 22.55 -10.64 -27.53
CA SER A 66 21.36 -11.37 -27.11
C SER A 66 21.59 -12.20 -25.85
N GLN A 67 22.67 -12.98 -25.77
CA GLN A 67 22.95 -13.82 -24.61
C GLN A 67 23.24 -12.98 -23.36
N LYS A 68 24.07 -11.93 -23.47
CA LYS A 68 24.37 -11.02 -22.36
C LYS A 68 23.09 -10.37 -21.82
N ALA A 69 22.26 -9.78 -22.67
CA ALA A 69 21.03 -9.10 -22.26
C ALA A 69 20.03 -10.03 -21.58
N HIS A 70 19.80 -11.24 -22.16
CA HIS A 70 18.83 -12.17 -21.58
C HIS A 70 19.34 -12.81 -20.27
N ASN A 71 20.65 -13.06 -20.14
CA ASN A 71 21.21 -13.60 -18.90
C ASN A 71 21.21 -12.51 -17.79
N ALA A 72 21.55 -11.27 -18.11
CA ALA A 72 21.42 -10.17 -17.17
C ALA A 72 19.98 -9.98 -16.69
N LEU A 73 19.00 -10.04 -17.61
CA LEU A 73 17.59 -9.95 -17.25
C LEU A 73 17.13 -11.11 -16.35
N ARG A 74 17.55 -12.34 -16.62
CA ARG A 74 17.27 -13.49 -15.74
C ARG A 74 17.87 -13.32 -14.36
N TRP A 75 19.11 -12.82 -14.31
CA TRP A 75 19.79 -12.55 -13.04
C TRP A 75 19.05 -11.44 -12.26
N LEU A 76 18.70 -10.34 -12.89
CA LEU A 76 17.91 -9.27 -12.26
C LEU A 76 16.56 -9.78 -11.72
N ILE A 77 15.90 -10.65 -12.47
CA ILE A 77 14.62 -11.27 -12.04
C ILE A 77 14.83 -12.15 -10.82
N SER A 78 15.93 -12.93 -10.77
CA SER A 78 16.20 -13.80 -9.62
C SER A 78 16.60 -13.02 -8.36
N GLU A 79 17.40 -11.96 -8.50
CA GLU A 79 17.95 -11.21 -7.37
C GLU A 79 17.07 -10.07 -6.89
N GLN A 80 16.49 -9.30 -7.82
CA GLN A 80 15.80 -8.05 -7.52
C GLN A 80 14.33 -8.03 -7.95
N GLY A 81 13.93 -8.99 -8.77
CA GLY A 81 12.57 -9.02 -9.30
C GLY A 81 11.53 -9.19 -8.21
N ILE A 82 10.54 -8.29 -8.20
CA ILE A 82 9.35 -8.43 -7.39
C ILE A 82 8.34 -9.21 -8.24
N GLN A 83 8.19 -10.48 -7.89
CA GLN A 83 7.23 -11.36 -8.57
C GLN A 83 5.86 -11.23 -7.89
N GLU A 84 4.84 -11.10 -8.69
CA GLU A 84 3.47 -11.20 -8.24
C GLU A 84 3.16 -12.68 -7.95
N ARG A 85 2.62 -12.94 -6.77
CA ARG A 85 2.12 -14.26 -6.41
C ARG A 85 0.61 -14.23 -6.47
N VAL A 86 0.04 -15.14 -7.23
CA VAL A 86 -1.40 -15.29 -7.34
C VAL A 86 -1.80 -16.67 -6.88
N GLY A 87 -2.53 -16.72 -5.78
CA GLY A 87 -3.15 -17.92 -5.25
C GLY A 87 -2.18 -19.10 -5.05
N THR A 88 -2.68 -20.31 -5.22
CA THR A 88 -1.92 -21.57 -5.13
C THR A 88 -1.06 -21.86 -6.37
N GLU A 89 -1.34 -21.21 -7.50
CA GLU A 89 -0.57 -21.38 -8.72
C GLU A 89 0.63 -20.44 -8.75
N SER A 90 1.79 -20.95 -8.47
CA SER A 90 3.06 -20.23 -8.32
C SER A 90 3.65 -19.72 -9.65
N HIS A 91 2.85 -19.14 -10.54
CA HIS A 91 3.29 -18.69 -11.85
C HIS A 91 3.19 -17.17 -11.96
N ALA A 92 4.21 -16.47 -11.46
CA ALA A 92 4.30 -15.03 -11.66
C ALA A 92 4.40 -14.73 -13.16
N LYS A 93 3.43 -13.98 -13.70
CA LYS A 93 3.39 -13.60 -15.12
C LYS A 93 4.01 -12.22 -15.34
N LYS A 94 4.02 -11.39 -14.31
CA LYS A 94 4.57 -10.05 -14.36
C LYS A 94 5.68 -9.85 -13.33
N VAL A 95 6.71 -9.12 -13.72
CA VAL A 95 7.86 -8.79 -12.85
C VAL A 95 8.15 -7.31 -12.94
N PHE A 96 8.38 -6.69 -11.79
CA PHE A 96 8.84 -5.31 -11.68
C PHE A 96 10.31 -5.31 -11.27
N LEU A 97 11.13 -4.63 -12.03
CA LEU A 97 12.56 -4.50 -11.78
C LEU A 97 12.94 -3.05 -11.54
N CYS A 98 13.90 -2.86 -10.62
CA CYS A 98 14.54 -1.57 -10.38
C CYS A 98 16.04 -1.82 -10.18
N TRP A 99 16.87 -1.25 -11.04
CA TRP A 99 18.33 -1.47 -10.96
C TRP A 99 19.14 -0.24 -11.36
N ASN A 100 20.37 -0.22 -10.92
CA ASN A 100 21.39 0.72 -11.37
C ASN A 100 22.29 0.03 -12.40
N PRO A 101 22.61 0.64 -13.56
CA PRO A 101 23.45 0.03 -14.59
C PRO A 101 24.87 -0.30 -14.11
N ALA A 102 25.41 0.43 -13.12
CA ALA A 102 26.72 0.17 -12.52
C ALA A 102 26.69 -0.93 -11.44
N GLY A 103 25.56 -1.61 -11.24
CA GLY A 103 25.43 -2.71 -10.28
C GLY A 103 25.25 -2.30 -8.82
N LYS A 104 25.03 -1.00 -8.54
CA LYS A 104 24.75 -0.53 -7.17
C LYS A 104 23.35 -0.95 -6.74
N THR A 105 23.20 -1.28 -5.46
CA THR A 105 21.90 -1.67 -4.88
C THR A 105 20.97 -0.45 -4.77
N LEU A 106 19.72 -0.60 -5.23
CA LEU A 106 18.68 0.41 -5.12
C LEU A 106 17.56 -0.05 -4.16
N PRO A 107 16.85 0.90 -3.51
CA PRO A 107 15.66 0.56 -2.75
C PRO A 107 14.56 0.02 -3.67
N ARG A 108 13.72 -0.87 -3.13
CA ARG A 108 12.64 -1.51 -3.90
C ARG A 108 11.41 -0.61 -3.94
N PRO A 109 10.96 -0.14 -5.12
CA PRO A 109 9.87 0.84 -5.21
C PRO A 109 8.51 0.29 -4.78
N MET A 110 8.30 -1.03 -4.84
CA MET A 110 7.07 -1.68 -4.38
C MET A 110 6.94 -1.73 -2.86
N ARG A 111 8.06 -1.59 -2.16
CA ARG A 111 8.15 -1.65 -0.70
C ARG A 111 8.29 -0.25 -0.11
N ARG A 112 7.84 -0.11 1.13
CA ARG A 112 8.13 1.05 1.95
C ARG A 112 9.61 1.05 2.37
N MET A 113 10.15 2.22 2.61
CA MET A 113 11.46 2.34 3.24
C MET A 113 11.30 2.06 4.74
N ARG A 114 12.06 1.13 5.25
CA ARG A 114 12.00 0.73 6.65
C ARG A 114 13.41 0.55 7.22
N ASN A 115 13.58 1.05 8.45
CA ASN A 115 14.66 0.60 9.32
C ASN A 115 14.11 -0.53 10.19
N ALA A 116 14.64 -1.75 10.04
CA ALA A 116 14.13 -2.94 10.71
C ALA A 116 14.28 -2.88 12.25
N ASP A 117 15.26 -2.12 12.73
CA ASP A 117 15.64 -2.02 14.15
C ASP A 117 15.05 -0.76 14.84
N ALA A 118 14.26 0.04 14.10
CA ALA A 118 13.70 1.26 14.65
C ALA A 118 12.46 0.99 15.50
N GLU A 119 12.37 1.70 16.62
CA GLU A 119 11.17 1.70 17.45
C GLU A 119 9.97 2.36 16.75
N PRO A 120 8.73 1.93 17.07
CA PRO A 120 7.52 2.52 16.52
C PRO A 120 7.40 4.00 16.86
N LEU A 121 7.31 4.86 15.86
CA LEU A 121 7.15 6.30 16.03
C LEU A 121 5.67 6.69 16.01
N GLN A 122 5.29 7.57 16.94
CA GLN A 122 3.91 8.04 17.07
C GLN A 122 3.70 9.44 16.51
N LYS A 123 4.78 10.21 16.28
CA LYS A 123 4.69 11.57 15.77
C LYS A 123 5.08 11.62 14.28
N PRO A 124 4.29 12.30 13.43
CA PRO A 124 4.59 12.44 12.01
C PRO A 124 5.93 13.13 11.69
N SER A 125 6.33 14.13 12.51
CA SER A 125 7.63 14.81 12.38
C SER A 125 8.78 13.81 12.49
N ASP A 126 8.76 13.01 13.54
CA ASP A 126 9.82 12.05 13.87
C ASP A 126 9.90 10.94 12.79
N TYR A 127 8.74 10.52 12.28
CA TYR A 127 8.67 9.57 11.16
C TYR A 127 9.31 10.14 9.88
N LYS A 128 9.04 11.41 9.53
CA LYS A 128 9.66 12.06 8.37
C LYS A 128 11.17 12.21 8.53
N GLU A 129 11.64 12.55 9.72
CA GLU A 129 13.08 12.63 10.04
C GLU A 129 13.75 11.26 9.95
N GLN A 130 13.11 10.22 10.48
CA GLN A 130 13.58 8.85 10.38
C GLN A 130 13.68 8.38 8.93
N LEU A 131 12.67 8.66 8.08
CA LEU A 131 12.73 8.34 6.65
C LEU A 131 13.93 9.01 5.98
N LYS A 132 14.17 10.29 6.27
CA LYS A 132 15.30 11.04 5.75
C LYS A 132 16.63 10.43 6.18
N SER A 133 16.75 10.12 7.45
CA SER A 133 17.93 9.48 8.05
C SER A 133 18.18 8.08 7.43
N THR A 134 17.15 7.26 7.30
CA THR A 134 17.21 5.94 6.68
C THR A 134 17.69 6.03 5.22
N LEU A 135 17.17 7.01 4.47
CA LEU A 135 17.59 7.23 3.09
C LEU A 135 19.04 7.67 2.98
N LEU A 136 19.51 8.57 3.85
CA LEU A 136 20.90 9.03 3.88
C LEU A 136 21.85 7.88 4.22
N SER A 137 21.50 7.04 5.20
CA SER A 137 22.28 5.85 5.54
C SER A 137 22.35 4.88 4.37
N PHE A 138 21.20 4.58 3.75
CA PHE A 138 21.15 3.70 2.58
C PHE A 138 22.02 4.21 1.43
N ARG A 139 22.00 5.52 1.15
CA ARG A 139 22.86 6.13 0.14
C ARG A 139 24.35 5.94 0.44
N LYS A 140 24.73 6.15 1.70
CA LYS A 140 26.13 5.98 2.15
C LYS A 140 26.58 4.54 2.05
N ASP A 141 25.78 3.61 2.55
CA ASP A 141 26.12 2.18 2.59
C ASP A 141 26.28 1.57 1.19
N HIS A 142 25.51 2.05 0.23
CA HIS A 142 25.54 1.58 -1.17
C HIS A 142 26.32 2.51 -2.11
N GLN A 143 27.03 3.52 -1.58
CA GLN A 143 27.87 4.45 -2.34
C GLN A 143 27.11 5.12 -3.52
N LEU A 144 25.88 5.53 -3.28
CA LEU A 144 25.00 6.10 -4.27
C LEU A 144 25.25 7.60 -4.46
N GLN A 145 25.36 8.04 -5.72
CA GLN A 145 25.53 9.44 -6.11
C GLN A 145 24.27 9.97 -6.79
N ASP A 146 24.01 11.27 -6.70
CA ASP A 146 22.84 11.93 -7.31
C ASP A 146 22.76 11.74 -8.81
N THR A 147 23.91 11.67 -9.47
CA THR A 147 24.06 11.48 -10.92
C THR A 147 23.92 10.03 -11.38
N ASP A 148 23.91 9.07 -10.44
CA ASP A 148 23.65 7.67 -10.79
C ASP A 148 22.26 7.56 -11.44
N CYS A 149 22.07 6.51 -12.25
CA CYS A 149 20.82 6.23 -12.91
C CYS A 149 20.05 5.14 -12.19
N ALA A 150 18.73 5.30 -12.07
CA ALA A 150 17.80 4.26 -11.68
C ALA A 150 16.94 3.87 -12.89
N ILE A 151 17.01 2.62 -13.31
CA ILE A 151 16.19 2.06 -14.37
C ILE A 151 15.08 1.23 -13.74
N LEU A 152 13.84 1.54 -14.16
CA LEU A 152 12.66 0.81 -13.75
C LEU A 152 12.01 0.19 -14.98
N ALA A 153 11.71 -1.11 -14.89
CA ALA A 153 11.01 -1.79 -15.97
C ALA A 153 10.01 -2.81 -15.44
N SER A 154 8.94 -3.03 -16.17
CA SER A 154 8.08 -4.17 -15.91
C SER A 154 7.92 -5.04 -17.16
N PHE A 155 7.95 -6.34 -16.91
CA PHE A 155 7.85 -7.39 -17.92
C PHE A 155 6.62 -8.23 -17.64
N ASP A 156 5.81 -8.48 -18.66
CA ASP A 156 4.57 -9.24 -18.53
C ASP A 156 4.54 -10.36 -19.58
N ALA A 157 4.40 -11.60 -19.11
CA ALA A 157 4.20 -12.78 -19.92
C ALA A 157 2.72 -13.18 -19.95
N ALA A 158 1.84 -12.23 -20.26
CA ALA A 158 0.40 -12.45 -20.35
C ALA A 158 0.00 -13.57 -21.33
N THR A 159 0.87 -13.90 -22.28
CA THR A 159 0.71 -15.02 -23.22
C THR A 159 1.87 -16.00 -23.12
N THR A 160 1.65 -17.25 -23.40
CA THR A 160 2.66 -18.33 -23.34
C THR A 160 3.84 -18.16 -24.29
N GLY A 161 3.73 -17.27 -25.28
CA GLY A 161 4.74 -17.09 -26.32
C GLY A 161 5.48 -15.78 -26.32
N ARG A 162 4.97 -14.75 -25.63
CA ARG A 162 5.51 -13.38 -25.67
C ARG A 162 5.73 -12.82 -24.29
N LEU A 163 6.90 -12.22 -24.09
CA LEU A 163 7.22 -11.39 -22.94
C LEU A 163 7.20 -9.92 -23.41
N ALA A 164 6.28 -9.13 -22.86
CA ALA A 164 6.14 -7.73 -23.19
C ALA A 164 6.86 -6.84 -22.17
N VAL A 165 7.49 -5.78 -22.60
CA VAL A 165 7.90 -4.65 -21.76
C VAL A 165 6.68 -3.76 -21.60
N THR A 166 6.08 -3.73 -20.42
CA THR A 166 4.85 -2.97 -20.15
C THR A 166 5.13 -1.62 -19.49
N TYR A 167 6.34 -1.43 -18.99
CA TYR A 167 6.83 -0.17 -18.45
C TYR A 167 8.35 -0.10 -18.58
N TYR A 168 8.86 1.08 -18.91
CA TYR A 168 10.27 1.40 -18.87
C TYR A 168 10.44 2.88 -18.53
N ASN A 169 11.28 3.16 -17.54
CA ASN A 169 11.63 4.52 -17.17
C ASN A 169 13.09 4.56 -16.70
N GLU A 170 13.78 5.61 -17.08
CA GLU A 170 15.15 5.89 -16.68
C GLU A 170 15.18 7.29 -16.06
N ILE A 171 15.54 7.35 -14.79
CA ILE A 171 15.53 8.59 -14.01
C ILE A 171 16.83 8.73 -13.22
N THR A 172 17.18 9.97 -12.87
CA THR A 172 18.32 10.20 -11.97
C THR A 172 18.03 9.62 -10.60
N LEU A 173 19.05 9.10 -9.97
CA LEU A 173 18.91 8.50 -8.64
C LEU A 173 18.38 9.52 -7.62
N LYS A 174 18.83 10.77 -7.70
CA LYS A 174 18.30 11.86 -6.87
C LYS A 174 16.78 11.93 -6.95
N THR A 175 16.23 12.06 -8.15
CA THR A 175 14.78 12.15 -8.37
C THR A 175 14.06 10.88 -7.91
N PHE A 176 14.63 9.71 -8.14
CA PHE A 176 14.05 8.44 -7.68
C PHE A 176 13.91 8.40 -6.17
N LEU A 177 14.97 8.73 -5.44
CA LEU A 177 15.00 8.69 -3.98
C LEU A 177 14.09 9.77 -3.36
N GLU A 178 14.09 10.97 -3.93
CA GLU A 178 13.18 12.05 -3.50
C GLU A 178 11.70 11.63 -3.63
N ARG A 179 11.33 10.97 -4.71
CA ARG A 179 9.95 10.48 -4.92
C ARG A 179 9.59 9.31 -4.01
N MET A 180 10.54 8.42 -3.75
CA MET A 180 10.35 7.34 -2.77
C MET A 180 10.09 7.91 -1.38
N GLN A 181 10.89 8.89 -0.96
CA GLN A 181 10.74 9.58 0.32
C GLN A 181 9.42 10.35 0.39
N ASP A 182 9.09 11.12 -0.65
CA ASP A 182 7.84 11.89 -0.72
C ASP A 182 6.61 10.98 -0.62
N TRP A 183 6.63 9.86 -1.33
CA TRP A 183 5.54 8.90 -1.23
C TRP A 183 5.38 8.36 0.19
N ASP A 184 6.45 7.83 0.78
CA ASP A 184 6.38 7.20 2.09
C ASP A 184 6.09 8.22 3.21
N ALA A 185 6.51 9.48 3.06
CA ALA A 185 6.23 10.56 4.01
C ALA A 185 4.77 11.05 3.98
N HIS A 186 4.08 10.89 2.85
CA HIS A 186 2.72 11.39 2.68
C HIS A 186 1.67 10.29 2.46
N CYS A 187 2.07 9.07 2.11
CA CYS A 187 1.20 7.89 2.08
C CYS A 187 1.45 7.01 3.31
N CYS A 188 1.31 7.57 4.50
CA CYS A 188 1.54 6.87 5.77
C CYS A 188 0.39 7.13 6.74
N TRP A 189 0.20 6.25 7.72
CA TRP A 189 -0.80 6.40 8.77
C TRP A 189 -0.42 5.58 9.99
N HIS A 190 -1.14 5.80 11.11
CA HIS A 190 -0.96 5.00 12.30
C HIS A 190 -1.37 3.54 12.06
N MET A 191 -0.46 2.61 12.32
CA MET A 191 -0.65 1.17 12.17
C MET A 191 -0.76 0.48 13.54
N GLY A 192 -1.49 1.09 14.46
CA GLY A 192 -1.65 0.60 15.84
C GLY A 192 -0.32 0.56 16.59
N ALA A 193 0.03 -0.58 17.18
CA ALA A 193 1.28 -0.76 17.93
C ALA A 193 2.56 -0.55 17.11
N ASN A 194 2.48 -0.64 15.77
CA ASN A 194 3.62 -0.42 14.89
C ASN A 194 3.93 1.07 14.67
N GLY A 195 3.15 1.98 15.24
CA GLY A 195 3.33 3.41 15.04
C GLY A 195 2.91 3.87 13.64
N ILE A 196 3.57 4.92 13.15
CA ILE A 196 3.29 5.48 11.82
C ILE A 196 4.11 4.73 10.77
N GLU A 197 3.43 4.21 9.76
CA GLU A 197 4.06 3.51 8.65
C GLU A 197 3.33 3.79 7.32
N ALA A 198 4.09 3.76 6.23
CA ALA A 198 3.52 3.72 4.88
C ALA A 198 3.15 2.26 4.52
N PRO A 199 1.98 2.00 3.92
CA PRO A 199 1.68 0.68 3.41
C PRO A 199 2.51 0.36 2.15
N ASP A 200 2.91 -0.91 1.98
CA ASP A 200 3.48 -1.39 0.72
C ASP A 200 2.45 -1.27 -0.42
N LEU A 201 2.89 -1.08 -1.67
CA LEU A 201 1.95 -0.94 -2.80
C LEU A 201 1.02 -2.15 -2.95
N LEU A 202 1.53 -3.36 -2.73
CA LEU A 202 0.73 -4.58 -2.75
C LEU A 202 -0.35 -4.57 -1.66
N GLN A 203 0.00 -4.13 -0.45
CA GLN A 203 -0.94 -4.01 0.66
C GLN A 203 -2.08 -3.02 0.32
N ILE A 204 -1.77 -1.90 -0.32
CA ILE A 204 -2.79 -0.94 -0.79
C ILE A 204 -3.77 -1.63 -1.75
N VAL A 205 -3.25 -2.39 -2.74
CA VAL A 205 -4.09 -3.08 -3.73
C VAL A 205 -4.93 -4.17 -3.07
N ASP A 206 -4.36 -4.97 -2.17
CA ASP A 206 -5.08 -6.02 -1.48
C ASP A 206 -6.16 -5.45 -0.54
N CYS A 207 -5.90 -4.34 0.12
CA CYS A 207 -6.90 -3.61 0.90
C CYS A 207 -8.02 -3.02 0.03
N ALA A 208 -7.70 -2.54 -1.19
CA ALA A 208 -8.69 -1.93 -2.08
C ALA A 208 -9.57 -2.96 -2.79
N PHE A 209 -9.02 -4.11 -3.22
CA PHE A 209 -9.70 -5.04 -4.13
C PHE A 209 -9.66 -6.50 -3.69
N GLY A 210 -8.85 -6.85 -2.67
CA GLY A 210 -8.68 -8.23 -2.23
C GLY A 210 -9.93 -8.78 -1.57
N ARG A 211 -10.26 -10.03 -1.83
CA ARG A 211 -11.23 -10.79 -1.05
C ARG A 211 -10.55 -11.45 0.13
N GLN A 212 -11.32 -11.69 1.18
CA GLN A 212 -10.81 -12.40 2.35
C GLN A 212 -10.73 -13.90 2.03
N VAL A 213 -9.53 -14.47 2.19
CA VAL A 213 -9.25 -15.89 1.99
C VAL A 213 -8.57 -16.47 3.23
N LYS A 214 -8.83 -17.74 3.51
CA LYS A 214 -8.21 -18.46 4.62
C LYS A 214 -6.83 -18.96 4.23
N GLU A 215 -5.85 -18.75 5.09
CA GLU A 215 -4.48 -19.24 4.94
C GLU A 215 -4.04 -19.95 6.21
N HIS A 216 -3.46 -21.15 6.07
CA HIS A 216 -2.83 -21.84 7.20
C HIS A 216 -1.40 -21.37 7.37
N LYS A 217 -1.10 -20.77 8.51
CA LYS A 217 0.23 -20.26 8.83
C LYS A 217 0.78 -20.95 10.06
N ARG A 218 2.03 -21.40 9.98
CA ARG A 218 2.75 -21.90 11.14
C ARG A 218 3.20 -20.74 12.02
N VAL A 219 2.70 -20.70 13.25
CA VAL A 219 3.01 -19.69 14.26
C VAL A 219 3.81 -20.34 15.39
N LYS A 220 4.85 -19.67 15.87
CA LYS A 220 5.61 -20.13 17.03
C LYS A 220 4.77 -20.02 18.31
N LYS A 221 4.55 -21.14 19.01
CA LYS A 221 3.86 -21.18 20.30
C LYS A 221 4.81 -21.15 21.50
N GLY A 222 6.12 -21.21 21.26
CA GLY A 222 7.18 -21.22 22.29
C GLY A 222 8.57 -21.35 21.66
N LYS A 223 9.60 -21.67 22.48
CA LYS A 223 10.97 -21.77 21.96
C LYS A 223 11.17 -22.90 20.93
N LYS A 224 10.32 -23.95 20.92
CA LYS A 224 10.47 -25.12 20.01
C LYS A 224 9.17 -25.58 19.35
N ASP A 225 8.00 -25.11 19.78
CA ASP A 225 6.70 -25.59 19.28
C ASP A 225 6.11 -24.65 18.23
N TRP A 226 5.58 -25.26 17.16
CA TRP A 226 4.89 -24.58 16.08
C TRP A 226 3.44 -25.04 16.03
N GLU A 227 2.52 -24.13 15.94
CA GLU A 227 1.09 -24.39 15.77
C GLU A 227 0.65 -23.90 14.39
N GLU A 228 -0.15 -24.69 13.67
CA GLU A 228 -0.82 -24.21 12.47
C GLU A 228 -2.05 -23.40 12.90
N LYS A 229 -2.03 -22.11 12.57
CA LYS A 229 -3.15 -21.20 12.82
C LYS A 229 -3.77 -20.80 11.49
N GLU A 230 -5.09 -20.99 11.39
CA GLU A 230 -5.87 -20.42 10.29
C GLU A 230 -5.95 -18.90 10.47
N ILE A 231 -5.51 -18.16 9.50
CA ILE A 231 -5.60 -16.70 9.46
C ILE A 231 -6.31 -16.28 8.18
N ASN A 232 -7.09 -15.23 8.27
CA ASN A 232 -7.67 -14.60 7.11
C ASN A 232 -6.71 -13.55 6.54
N LYS A 233 -6.46 -13.60 5.23
CA LYS A 233 -5.71 -12.57 4.51
C LYS A 233 -6.55 -11.96 3.40
N LEU A 234 -6.20 -10.76 2.99
CA LEU A 234 -6.75 -10.14 1.78
C LEU A 234 -5.91 -10.56 0.58
N GLU A 235 -6.54 -11.03 -0.47
CA GLU A 235 -5.88 -11.46 -1.69
C GLU A 235 -6.65 -10.98 -2.92
N THR A 236 -5.95 -10.28 -3.80
CA THR A 236 -6.53 -9.69 -5.02
C THR A 236 -6.33 -10.61 -6.21
N ASP A 237 -7.31 -10.66 -7.11
CA ASP A 237 -7.18 -11.34 -8.40
C ASP A 237 -5.97 -10.83 -9.19
N GLU A 238 -5.26 -11.75 -9.86
CA GLU A 238 -4.02 -11.48 -10.57
C GLU A 238 -4.13 -10.34 -11.58
N GLN A 239 -5.20 -10.29 -12.36
CA GLN A 239 -5.34 -9.26 -13.41
C GLN A 239 -5.56 -7.89 -12.80
N ILE A 240 -6.37 -7.82 -11.74
CA ILE A 240 -6.62 -6.62 -10.96
C ILE A 240 -5.33 -6.16 -10.29
N GLN A 241 -4.62 -7.08 -9.62
CA GLN A 241 -3.36 -6.81 -8.94
C GLN A 241 -2.32 -6.22 -9.90
N ARG A 242 -2.09 -6.86 -11.06
CA ARG A 242 -1.13 -6.38 -12.07
C ARG A 242 -1.44 -4.98 -12.58
N ARG A 243 -2.73 -4.68 -12.80
CA ARG A 243 -3.19 -3.38 -13.28
C ARG A 243 -2.94 -2.29 -12.25
N TYR A 244 -3.40 -2.50 -11.03
CA TYR A 244 -3.37 -1.45 -10.01
C TYR A 244 -1.98 -1.27 -9.39
N LEU A 245 -1.18 -2.33 -9.27
CA LEU A 245 0.23 -2.19 -8.90
C LEU A 245 1.01 -1.35 -9.91
N GLN A 246 0.76 -1.54 -11.22
CA GLN A 246 1.39 -0.69 -12.24
C GLN A 246 0.98 0.77 -12.10
N ASN A 247 -0.30 1.05 -11.82
CA ASN A 247 -0.79 2.42 -11.64
C ASN A 247 -0.15 3.08 -10.41
N LEU A 248 -0.08 2.39 -9.28
CA LEU A 248 0.55 2.89 -8.07
C LEU A 248 2.05 3.09 -8.24
N LEU A 249 2.74 2.15 -8.89
CA LEU A 249 4.16 2.28 -9.18
C LEU A 249 4.44 3.49 -10.07
N ASN A 250 3.65 3.68 -11.12
CA ASN A 250 3.76 4.86 -11.98
C ASN A 250 3.56 6.15 -11.18
N CYS A 251 2.56 6.19 -10.30
CA CYS A 251 2.30 7.34 -9.44
C CYS A 251 3.47 7.60 -8.49
N LYS A 252 3.97 6.58 -7.80
CA LYS A 252 5.10 6.67 -6.86
C LYS A 252 6.39 7.14 -7.52
N VAL A 253 6.72 6.58 -8.69
CA VAL A 253 7.99 6.83 -9.37
C VAL A 253 7.97 8.09 -10.24
N ASN A 254 6.85 8.40 -10.87
CA ASN A 254 6.73 9.57 -11.77
C ASN A 254 6.22 10.82 -11.06
N GLY A 255 5.75 10.70 -9.81
CA GLY A 255 5.24 11.83 -9.02
C GLY A 255 3.89 12.32 -9.53
N GLY A 256 2.92 11.42 -9.69
CA GLY A 256 1.54 11.74 -10.06
C GLY A 256 0.61 11.85 -8.86
N ILE A 257 -0.65 12.23 -9.12
CA ILE A 257 -1.71 12.24 -8.12
C ILE A 257 -2.10 10.80 -7.78
N PHE A 258 -2.31 10.50 -6.50
CA PHE A 258 -2.77 9.18 -6.06
C PHE A 258 -4.06 8.76 -6.79
N PRO A 259 -4.16 7.52 -7.32
CA PRO A 259 -5.29 7.09 -8.14
C PRO A 259 -6.62 7.14 -7.40
N ARG A 260 -7.57 7.93 -7.91
CA ARG A 260 -8.86 8.19 -7.27
C ARG A 260 -9.76 6.96 -7.19
N ASP A 261 -9.66 6.05 -8.13
CA ASP A 261 -10.41 4.78 -8.15
C ASP A 261 -9.97 3.85 -7.02
N ILE A 262 -8.68 3.78 -6.73
CA ILE A 262 -8.12 3.04 -5.58
C ILE A 262 -8.57 3.68 -4.26
N LEU A 263 -8.47 5.00 -4.15
CA LEU A 263 -8.95 5.74 -2.97
C LEU A 263 -10.42 5.46 -2.70
N LYS A 264 -11.27 5.58 -3.72
CA LYS A 264 -12.71 5.32 -3.60
C LYS A 264 -13.00 3.88 -3.17
N ALA A 265 -12.28 2.89 -3.71
CA ALA A 265 -12.42 1.51 -3.31
C ALA A 265 -12.06 1.30 -1.83
N LEU A 266 -10.95 1.88 -1.37
CA LEU A 266 -10.51 1.81 0.02
C LEU A 266 -11.53 2.43 0.98
N THR A 267 -12.00 3.64 0.69
CA THR A 267 -12.94 4.36 1.58
C THR A 267 -14.33 3.71 1.63
N GLN A 268 -14.79 3.12 0.53
CA GLN A 268 -16.02 2.32 0.53
C GLN A 268 -15.89 1.06 1.40
N ARG A 269 -14.78 0.34 1.28
CA ARG A 269 -14.53 -0.87 2.07
C ARG A 269 -14.32 -0.56 3.55
N ALA A 270 -13.63 0.53 3.88
CA ALA A 270 -13.50 1.02 5.25
C ALA A 270 -14.87 1.33 5.90
N SER A 271 -15.86 1.71 5.10
CA SER A 271 -17.24 1.95 5.55
C SER A 271 -18.12 0.68 5.61
N SER A 272 -17.56 -0.51 5.38
CA SER A 272 -18.29 -1.79 5.33
C SER A 272 -17.61 -2.88 6.17
N PRO A 273 -17.47 -2.68 7.50
CA PRO A 273 -16.75 -3.57 8.39
C PRO A 273 -17.30 -5.00 8.42
N GLN A 274 -18.62 -5.17 8.17
CA GLN A 274 -19.27 -6.49 8.22
C GLN A 274 -18.78 -7.47 7.13
N ALA A 275 -18.10 -6.95 6.11
CA ALA A 275 -17.56 -7.77 5.02
C ALA A 275 -16.21 -8.43 5.37
N PHE A 276 -15.61 -8.11 6.52
CA PHE A 276 -14.25 -8.50 6.90
C PHE A 276 -14.18 -8.90 8.37
N ASP A 277 -13.16 -9.69 8.72
CA ASP A 277 -12.76 -9.77 10.13
C ASP A 277 -12.13 -8.46 10.60
N GLU A 278 -12.08 -8.27 11.90
CA GLU A 278 -11.59 -7.02 12.49
C GLU A 278 -10.14 -6.69 12.06
N ALA A 279 -9.26 -7.68 12.04
CA ALA A 279 -7.86 -7.47 11.70
C ALA A 279 -7.66 -6.99 10.25
N ASN A 280 -8.40 -7.56 9.29
CA ASN A 280 -8.36 -7.14 7.89
C ASN A 280 -9.10 -5.81 7.69
N TRP A 281 -10.22 -5.59 8.36
CA TRP A 281 -10.91 -4.30 8.31
C TRP A 281 -10.02 -3.17 8.82
N ARG A 282 -9.31 -3.35 9.95
CA ARG A 282 -8.35 -2.35 10.45
C ARG A 282 -7.25 -2.04 9.44
N LYS A 283 -6.70 -3.04 8.76
CA LYS A 283 -5.73 -2.82 7.67
C LYS A 283 -6.33 -1.98 6.53
N ILE A 284 -7.59 -2.24 6.17
CA ILE A 284 -8.29 -1.47 5.14
C ILE A 284 -8.47 0.00 5.58
N VAL A 285 -8.88 0.25 6.82
CA VAL A 285 -9.05 1.61 7.35
C VAL A 285 -7.71 2.36 7.35
N HIS A 286 -6.63 1.72 7.82
CA HIS A 286 -5.30 2.32 7.82
C HIS A 286 -4.83 2.64 6.39
N ALA A 287 -5.00 1.71 5.43
CA ALA A 287 -4.66 1.95 4.04
C ALA A 287 -5.51 3.07 3.42
N ALA A 288 -6.79 3.17 3.79
CA ALA A 288 -7.68 4.24 3.33
C ALA A 288 -7.23 5.61 3.86
N CYS A 289 -6.87 5.70 5.14
CA CYS A 289 -6.35 6.93 5.73
C CYS A 289 -5.01 7.35 5.11
N ALA A 290 -4.07 6.43 4.90
CA ALA A 290 -2.79 6.70 4.24
C ALA A 290 -3.00 7.17 2.78
N ALA A 291 -3.88 6.52 2.03
CA ALA A 291 -4.22 6.89 0.66
C ALA A 291 -4.92 8.26 0.58
N LEU A 292 -5.86 8.53 1.51
CA LEU A 292 -6.56 9.81 1.59
C LEU A 292 -5.58 10.94 1.90
N GLN A 293 -4.63 10.68 2.80
CA GLN A 293 -3.57 11.61 3.12
C GLN A 293 -2.75 11.96 1.88
N LYS A 294 -2.25 10.96 1.16
CA LYS A 294 -1.46 11.17 -0.06
C LYS A 294 -2.27 11.92 -1.12
N TYR A 295 -3.52 11.54 -1.35
CA TYR A 295 -4.39 12.20 -2.32
C TYR A 295 -4.60 13.68 -2.00
N ARG A 296 -4.86 14.02 -0.73
CA ARG A 296 -5.03 15.42 -0.30
C ARG A 296 -3.74 16.24 -0.47
N TYR A 297 -2.59 15.65 -0.13
CA TYR A 297 -1.29 16.26 -0.36
C TYR A 297 -1.07 16.52 -1.87
N ASP A 298 -1.29 15.52 -2.73
CA ASP A 298 -1.09 15.63 -4.17
C ASP A 298 -2.02 16.67 -4.82
N THR A 299 -3.25 16.81 -4.32
CA THR A 299 -4.25 17.76 -4.82
C THR A 299 -4.22 19.11 -4.11
N LYS A 300 -3.27 19.32 -3.18
CA LYS A 300 -3.15 20.55 -2.36
C LYS A 300 -4.43 20.92 -1.59
N GLN A 301 -5.26 19.92 -1.29
CA GLN A 301 -6.46 20.09 -0.49
C GLN A 301 -6.10 20.00 1.00
N GLY A 302 -5.67 21.09 1.62
CA GLY A 302 -5.44 21.10 3.05
C GLY A 302 -4.15 21.78 3.53
N GLY A 303 -3.52 22.62 2.70
CA GLY A 303 -2.26 23.28 3.04
C GLY A 303 -1.06 22.32 3.05
N ASN A 304 0.11 22.83 3.38
CA ASN A 304 1.36 22.06 3.40
C ASN A 304 1.49 21.15 4.64
N GLU A 305 0.65 21.34 5.66
CA GLU A 305 0.64 20.51 6.86
C GLU A 305 -0.71 19.84 6.99
N MET A 306 -0.67 18.52 7.05
CA MET A 306 -1.88 17.75 7.25
C MET A 306 -2.34 17.81 8.69
N ALA A 307 -3.67 17.92 8.82
CA ALA A 307 -4.37 17.89 10.08
C ALA A 307 -4.20 16.55 10.80
N TRP A 308 -3.05 16.37 11.47
CA TRP A 308 -2.85 15.35 12.48
C TRP A 308 -3.41 15.80 13.85
N GLU A 309 -4.12 16.94 13.87
CA GLU A 309 -4.62 17.58 15.07
C GLU A 309 -6.12 17.31 15.23
N LEU A 310 -6.51 17.01 16.47
CA LEU A 310 -7.90 16.69 16.82
C LEU A 310 -8.84 17.90 16.74
N ASP A 311 -8.30 19.11 16.74
CA ASP A 311 -9.07 20.38 16.68
C ASP A 311 -9.43 20.83 15.26
N THR A 312 -9.13 20.00 14.25
CA THR A 312 -9.45 20.29 12.85
C THR A 312 -10.90 20.70 12.67
N LYS A 313 -11.14 21.93 12.21
CA LYS A 313 -12.47 22.47 11.93
C LYS A 313 -13.02 21.96 10.59
N ASN A 314 -13.36 20.69 10.57
CA ASN A 314 -14.06 20.05 9.44
C ASN A 314 -15.18 19.17 9.97
N ARG A 315 -16.38 19.35 9.44
CA ARG A 315 -17.58 18.64 9.88
C ARG A 315 -17.42 17.12 9.84
N SER A 316 -16.98 16.58 8.70
CA SER A 316 -16.83 15.13 8.52
C SER A 316 -15.75 14.56 9.47
N PHE A 317 -14.64 15.27 9.66
CA PHE A 317 -13.60 14.89 10.60
C PHE A 317 -14.12 14.84 12.04
N GLN A 318 -14.89 15.84 12.49
CA GLN A 318 -15.44 15.86 13.83
C GLN A 318 -16.48 14.75 14.07
N TYR A 319 -17.29 14.42 13.07
CA TYR A 319 -18.15 13.25 13.16
C TYR A 319 -17.34 11.94 13.26
N GLY A 320 -16.23 11.82 12.57
CA GLY A 320 -15.32 10.69 12.73
C GLY A 320 -14.81 10.55 14.17
N ARG A 321 -14.38 11.66 14.79
CA ARG A 321 -13.99 11.68 16.21
C ARG A 321 -15.13 11.23 17.13
N LEU A 322 -16.35 11.70 16.84
CA LEU A 322 -17.54 11.35 17.61
C LEU A 322 -17.83 9.84 17.54
N LEU A 323 -17.72 9.25 16.34
CA LEU A 323 -17.90 7.82 16.12
C LEU A 323 -16.89 7.00 16.95
N ALA A 324 -15.61 7.37 16.92
CA ALA A 324 -14.56 6.72 17.71
C ALA A 324 -14.78 6.84 19.22
N THR A 325 -15.31 7.99 19.66
CA THR A 325 -15.62 8.23 21.09
C THR A 325 -16.78 7.33 21.53
N MET A 326 -17.81 7.15 20.71
CA MET A 326 -18.92 6.25 20.98
C MET A 326 -18.48 4.78 20.99
N GLU A 327 -17.63 4.36 20.05
CA GLU A 327 -17.04 3.03 20.02
C GLU A 327 -16.24 2.72 21.30
N TRP A 328 -15.36 3.65 21.69
CA TRP A 328 -14.52 3.51 22.87
C TRP A 328 -15.32 3.30 24.15
N ALA A 329 -16.42 4.01 24.33
CA ALA A 329 -17.29 3.85 25.50
C ALA A 329 -17.95 2.45 25.55
N GLU A 330 -18.38 1.92 24.42
CA GLU A 330 -18.95 0.58 24.31
C GLU A 330 -17.89 -0.52 24.51
N GLU A 331 -16.67 -0.35 23.95
CA GLU A 331 -15.53 -1.24 24.18
C GLU A 331 -15.14 -1.29 25.66
N ALA A 332 -15.17 -0.15 26.36
CA ALA A 332 -14.88 -0.09 27.79
C ALA A 332 -15.86 -0.96 28.60
N TYR A 333 -17.15 -0.93 28.24
CA TYR A 333 -18.15 -1.79 28.84
C TYR A 333 -17.88 -3.29 28.57
N TYR A 334 -17.59 -3.66 27.33
CA TYR A 334 -17.31 -5.05 26.99
C TYR A 334 -16.05 -5.58 27.68
N LYS A 335 -14.97 -4.79 27.71
CA LYS A 335 -13.74 -5.14 28.43
C LYS A 335 -14.00 -5.42 29.94
N ARG A 336 -14.86 -4.60 30.56
CA ARG A 336 -15.24 -4.81 31.97
C ARG A 336 -16.11 -6.01 32.14
N LYS A 337 -17.13 -6.22 31.31
CA LYS A 337 -18.10 -7.31 31.41
C LYS A 337 -17.47 -8.69 31.22
N TYR A 338 -16.52 -8.81 30.31
CA TYR A 338 -15.86 -10.08 29.97
C TYR A 338 -14.44 -10.18 30.55
N ALA A 339 -14.11 -9.36 31.56
CA ALA A 339 -12.83 -9.44 32.23
C ALA A 339 -12.67 -10.83 32.94
N GLY A 340 -11.72 -11.63 32.43
CA GLY A 340 -11.43 -12.99 32.93
C GLY A 340 -12.08 -14.15 32.19
N GLU A 341 -12.95 -13.89 31.21
CA GLU A 341 -13.43 -14.90 30.26
C GLU A 341 -12.49 -15.02 29.07
N LYS A 342 -12.34 -16.23 28.51
CA LYS A 342 -11.61 -16.38 27.23
C LYS A 342 -12.32 -15.51 26.19
N GLU A 343 -11.54 -14.79 25.38
CA GLU A 343 -12.03 -14.02 24.24
C GLU A 343 -12.94 -14.91 23.37
N GLU A 344 -14.22 -14.96 23.70
CA GLU A 344 -15.25 -15.31 22.74
C GLU A 344 -15.32 -14.14 21.77
N GLU A 345 -15.51 -14.43 20.49
CA GLU A 345 -15.53 -13.50 19.34
C GLU A 345 -16.02 -12.11 19.73
N ALA A 346 -15.12 -11.14 19.75
CA ALA A 346 -15.40 -9.80 20.20
C ALA A 346 -16.59 -9.24 19.41
N ARG A 347 -17.72 -9.05 20.09
CA ARG A 347 -18.95 -8.53 19.50
C ARG A 347 -18.69 -7.14 18.94
N GLN A 348 -18.97 -6.93 17.66
CA GLN A 348 -18.87 -5.60 17.05
C GLN A 348 -19.72 -4.58 17.80
N THR A 349 -19.14 -3.42 18.09
CA THR A 349 -19.83 -2.30 18.73
C THR A 349 -20.95 -1.74 17.86
N ASN A 350 -21.93 -1.06 18.47
CA ASN A 350 -22.98 -0.38 17.69
C ASN A 350 -22.40 0.71 16.80
N ALA A 351 -21.39 1.42 17.23
CA ALA A 351 -20.68 2.41 16.42
C ALA A 351 -20.21 1.80 15.09
N ILE A 352 -19.56 0.64 15.14
CA ILE A 352 -19.06 -0.06 13.94
C ILE A 352 -20.20 -0.68 13.13
N ARG A 353 -21.22 -1.22 13.77
CA ARG A 353 -22.40 -1.79 13.07
C ARG A 353 -23.17 -0.76 12.26
N TYR A 354 -23.24 0.48 12.74
CA TYR A 354 -23.95 1.58 12.07
C TYR A 354 -23.04 2.50 11.26
N ILE A 355 -21.77 2.17 11.02
CA ILE A 355 -20.82 3.06 10.32
C ILE A 355 -21.28 3.48 8.93
N TYR A 356 -21.97 2.60 8.20
CA TYR A 356 -22.53 2.91 6.89
C TYR A 356 -23.66 3.95 6.99
N ASP A 357 -24.61 3.74 7.87
CA ASP A 357 -25.71 4.70 8.11
C ASP A 357 -25.16 6.01 8.67
N PHE A 358 -24.16 5.94 9.54
CA PHE A 358 -23.48 7.08 10.10
C PHE A 358 -22.82 7.94 9.00
N ARG A 359 -22.17 7.31 8.02
CA ARG A 359 -21.64 8.02 6.87
C ARG A 359 -22.70 8.75 6.06
N GLN A 360 -23.89 8.18 5.91
CA GLN A 360 -24.97 8.75 5.10
C GLN A 360 -25.78 9.80 5.86
N ARG A 361 -26.03 9.58 7.16
CA ARG A 361 -26.89 10.42 8.01
C ARG A 361 -26.27 10.56 9.40
N PRO A 362 -25.17 11.33 9.52
CA PRO A 362 -24.36 11.34 10.73
C PRO A 362 -25.10 11.84 11.96
N PHE A 363 -25.90 12.90 11.86
CA PHE A 363 -26.61 13.47 12.99
C PHE A 363 -27.66 12.50 13.58
N SER A 364 -28.58 12.01 12.76
CA SER A 364 -29.62 11.08 13.22
C SER A 364 -29.08 9.73 13.70
N THR A 365 -27.99 9.25 13.09
CA THR A 365 -27.32 8.01 13.54
C THR A 365 -26.58 8.24 14.85
N THR A 366 -25.98 9.41 15.06
CA THR A 366 -25.39 9.81 16.34
C THR A 366 -26.41 9.75 17.47
N GLU A 367 -27.59 10.35 17.27
CA GLU A 367 -28.67 10.32 18.28
C GLU A 367 -29.09 8.90 18.62
N ARG A 368 -29.24 8.05 17.60
CA ARG A 368 -29.57 6.63 17.79
C ARG A 368 -28.53 5.88 18.62
N ILE A 369 -27.24 6.00 18.25
CA ILE A 369 -26.13 5.31 18.96
C ILE A 369 -26.02 5.86 20.39
N ASN A 370 -26.15 7.19 20.56
CA ASN A 370 -26.05 7.83 21.88
C ASN A 370 -27.19 7.41 22.82
N CYS A 371 -28.39 7.25 22.28
CA CYS A 371 -29.51 6.69 23.04
C CYS A 371 -29.21 5.26 23.54
N LEU A 372 -28.67 4.39 22.69
CA LEU A 372 -28.28 3.04 23.06
C LEU A 372 -27.17 3.06 24.13
N LEU A 373 -26.17 3.94 23.99
CA LEU A 373 -25.06 4.06 24.93
C LEU A 373 -25.53 4.49 26.32
N LYS A 374 -26.39 5.50 26.39
CA LYS A 374 -26.93 6.02 27.67
C LYS A 374 -27.71 4.95 28.43
N HIS A 375 -28.57 4.20 27.76
CA HIS A 375 -29.43 3.22 28.42
C HIS A 375 -28.75 1.89 28.75
N ALA A 376 -27.74 1.48 27.99
CA ALA A 376 -27.18 0.15 28.12
C ALA A 376 -25.76 0.08 28.68
N TYR A 377 -24.96 1.13 28.52
CA TYR A 377 -23.51 1.03 28.69
C TYR A 377 -22.91 2.06 29.66
N LEU A 378 -23.26 3.37 29.57
CA LEU A 378 -22.55 4.43 30.28
C LEU A 378 -22.65 4.34 31.81
N ASP A 379 -23.78 3.86 32.34
CA ASP A 379 -23.93 3.64 33.78
C ASP A 379 -23.17 2.41 34.30
N ARG A 380 -22.60 1.61 33.41
CA ARG A 380 -21.95 0.33 33.72
C ARG A 380 -20.44 0.32 33.46
N ILE A 381 -19.87 1.45 33.03
CA ILE A 381 -18.42 1.68 32.92
C ILE A 381 -17.92 2.47 34.11
N ASP A 382 -16.59 2.64 34.21
CA ASP A 382 -16.01 3.41 35.31
C ASP A 382 -16.38 4.90 35.20
N LYS A 383 -16.60 5.56 36.33
CA LYS A 383 -17.02 6.97 36.38
C LYS A 383 -16.08 7.87 35.60
N TRP A 384 -14.77 7.63 35.66
CA TRP A 384 -13.79 8.44 34.91
C TRP A 384 -13.97 8.28 33.39
N GLN A 385 -14.29 7.06 32.92
CA GLN A 385 -14.57 6.80 31.50
C GLN A 385 -15.86 7.49 31.04
N ALA A 386 -16.92 7.41 31.84
CA ALA A 386 -18.18 8.08 31.55
C ALA A 386 -18.00 9.63 31.53
N ASN A 387 -17.23 10.19 32.47
CA ASN A 387 -16.92 11.62 32.49
C ASN A 387 -16.08 12.02 31.26
N ARG A 388 -15.07 11.24 30.89
CA ARG A 388 -14.24 11.49 29.70
C ARG A 388 -15.06 11.42 28.41
N TYR A 389 -15.97 10.45 28.31
CA TYR A 389 -16.93 10.37 27.19
C TYR A 389 -17.75 11.63 27.08
N ASN A 390 -18.41 12.05 28.15
CA ASN A 390 -19.26 13.25 28.16
C ASN A 390 -18.48 14.52 27.80
N GLN A 391 -17.26 14.66 28.33
CA GLN A 391 -16.39 15.78 28.01
C GLN A 391 -16.07 15.81 26.52
N LEU A 392 -15.58 14.72 25.94
CA LEU A 392 -15.23 14.65 24.50
C LEU A 392 -16.43 14.88 23.59
N VAL A 393 -17.59 14.27 23.92
CA VAL A 393 -18.82 14.51 23.18
C VAL A 393 -19.20 15.98 23.24
N GLY A 394 -19.11 16.63 24.43
CA GLY A 394 -19.36 18.05 24.58
C GLY A 394 -18.43 18.92 23.73
N GLU A 395 -17.11 18.65 23.74
CA GLU A 395 -16.12 19.34 22.93
C GLU A 395 -16.44 19.21 21.43
N ILE A 396 -16.69 17.99 20.95
CA ILE A 396 -16.96 17.72 19.54
C ILE A 396 -18.27 18.36 19.09
N LEU A 397 -19.34 18.24 19.89
CA LEU A 397 -20.63 18.85 19.58
C LEU A 397 -20.56 20.39 19.59
N SER A 398 -19.70 21.00 20.42
CA SER A 398 -19.50 22.45 20.38
C SER A 398 -18.95 22.93 19.04
N ILE A 399 -17.99 22.18 18.46
CA ILE A 399 -17.46 22.46 17.12
C ILE A 399 -18.52 22.21 16.04
N LEU A 400 -19.27 21.09 16.13
CA LEU A 400 -20.31 20.78 15.16
C LEU A 400 -21.44 21.78 15.11
N ARG A 401 -21.76 22.47 16.21
CA ARG A 401 -22.76 23.57 16.26
C ARG A 401 -22.35 24.82 15.48
N GLU A 402 -21.07 24.96 15.13
CA GLU A 402 -20.61 26.06 14.26
C GLU A 402 -21.05 25.87 12.80
N PHE A 403 -21.48 24.66 12.40
CA PHE A 403 -21.95 24.35 11.05
C PHE A 403 -23.48 24.59 10.93
N PRO A 404 -23.96 24.95 9.71
CA PRO A 404 -25.39 25.14 9.45
C PRO A 404 -26.21 23.88 9.76
N GLU A 405 -27.40 24.01 10.34
CA GLU A 405 -28.27 22.90 10.71
C GLU A 405 -28.61 21.97 9.52
N ASN A 406 -28.84 22.55 8.35
CA ASN A 406 -29.12 21.79 7.12
C ASN A 406 -27.95 20.95 6.62
N GLU A 407 -26.73 21.23 7.06
CA GLU A 407 -25.54 20.46 6.74
C GLU A 407 -25.28 19.32 7.73
N LEU A 408 -25.74 19.44 8.99
CA LEU A 408 -25.40 18.48 10.04
C LEU A 408 -25.70 17.02 9.70
N ASN A 409 -26.77 16.76 8.95
CA ASN A 409 -27.17 15.40 8.56
C ASN A 409 -26.86 15.04 7.10
N GLN A 410 -26.10 15.87 6.38
CA GLN A 410 -25.62 15.55 5.04
C GLN A 410 -24.56 14.44 5.07
N PRO A 411 -24.42 13.64 4.00
CA PRO A 411 -23.41 12.60 3.92
C PRO A 411 -22.01 13.12 4.26
N LEU A 412 -21.23 12.27 4.91
CA LEU A 412 -19.85 12.60 5.28
C LEU A 412 -18.88 12.42 4.10
N GLU A 413 -17.93 13.33 4.01
CA GLU A 413 -16.74 13.15 3.18
C GLU A 413 -15.82 12.10 3.80
N ASP A 414 -14.93 11.50 3.00
CA ASP A 414 -14.03 10.43 3.44
C ASP A 414 -13.09 10.84 4.60
N LEU A 415 -12.97 12.15 4.86
CA LEU A 415 -12.17 12.71 5.97
C LEU A 415 -12.64 12.23 7.36
N TYR A 416 -13.88 11.74 7.48
CA TYR A 416 -14.37 11.16 8.74
C TYR A 416 -13.53 9.95 9.20
N LEU A 417 -12.97 9.17 8.27
CA LEU A 417 -12.09 8.04 8.59
C LEU A 417 -10.82 8.51 9.32
N MET A 418 -10.25 9.65 8.90
CA MET A 418 -9.07 10.21 9.56
C MET A 418 -9.41 10.70 10.96
N GLY A 419 -10.54 11.39 11.13
CA GLY A 419 -11.02 11.82 12.45
C GLY A 419 -11.27 10.64 13.38
N TYR A 420 -11.88 9.56 12.85
CA TYR A 420 -12.12 8.33 13.59
C TYR A 420 -10.81 7.68 14.07
N GLU A 421 -9.85 7.47 13.19
CA GLU A 421 -8.58 6.82 13.55
C GLU A 421 -7.72 7.68 14.48
N LEU A 422 -7.64 8.99 14.28
CA LEU A 422 -6.88 9.87 15.17
C LEU A 422 -7.47 9.91 16.57
N GLN A 423 -8.79 10.00 16.70
CA GLN A 423 -9.43 9.97 18.01
C GLN A 423 -9.24 8.61 18.68
N ARG A 424 -9.34 7.51 17.93
CA ARG A 424 -9.10 6.16 18.44
C ARG A 424 -7.66 6.02 18.95
N ASN A 425 -6.67 6.44 18.17
CA ASN A 425 -5.28 6.39 18.58
C ASN A 425 -5.02 7.22 19.86
N ALA A 426 -5.67 8.37 20.02
CA ALA A 426 -5.54 9.20 21.20
C ALA A 426 -6.03 8.51 22.51
N PHE A 427 -6.89 7.48 22.41
CA PHE A 427 -7.28 6.69 23.59
C PHE A 427 -6.23 5.64 23.99
N PHE A 428 -5.40 5.19 23.05
CA PHE A 428 -4.42 4.13 23.28
C PHE A 428 -2.99 4.65 23.45
N THR A 429 -2.72 5.89 23.08
CA THR A 429 -1.40 6.51 23.31
C THR A 429 -1.32 6.85 24.82
N LYS A 430 -0.35 6.27 25.54
CA LYS A 430 -0.05 6.68 26.91
C LYS A 430 0.27 8.17 26.89
N LYS A 431 -0.50 9.00 27.63
CA LYS A 431 -0.03 10.33 27.96
C LYS A 431 1.29 10.15 28.72
N ASP A 432 2.36 10.77 28.23
CA ASP A 432 3.55 11.00 29.02
C ASP A 432 3.10 11.71 30.30
N THR A 433 3.03 10.95 31.39
CA THR A 433 2.83 11.48 32.74
C THR A 433 4.15 12.09 33.18
N THR A 434 4.44 13.28 32.67
CA THR A 434 5.42 14.18 33.28
C THR A 434 4.68 15.42 33.74
N ASN A 435 4.74 15.62 35.06
CA ASN A 435 4.37 16.81 35.86
C ASN A 435 2.91 16.91 36.32
N HIS A 436 2.60 16.15 37.38
CA HIS A 436 2.03 16.73 38.57
C HIS A 436 2.88 16.28 39.73
N THR A 437 3.96 17.02 40.04
CA THR A 437 4.50 17.16 41.38
C THR A 437 3.40 17.80 42.21
N GLU A 438 2.99 17.05 43.20
CA GLU A 438 2.21 17.51 44.34
C GLU A 438 2.94 18.72 44.95
N GLU A 439 2.28 19.85 45.00
CA GLU A 439 2.51 20.82 46.07
C GLU A 439 1.32 20.71 47.04
N GLU A 440 1.70 20.45 48.27
CA GLU A 440 0.87 20.40 49.47
C GLU A 440 -0.07 21.61 49.65
#